data_1f82de4ab184a30cc6edd0379a89bceb
#
_entry.id   1f82de4ab184a30cc6edd0379a89bceb
#
_cell.length_a   1.000
_cell.length_b   1.000
_cell.length_c   1.000
_cell.angle_alpha   90.00
_cell.angle_beta   90.00
_cell.angle_gamma   90.00
#
_symmetry.space_group_name_H-M   'P 1'
#
loop_
_entity.id
_entity.type
_entity.pdbx_description
1 polymer ?
#
loop_
_entity_poly.entity_id
_entity_poly.type
_entity_poly.pdbx_seq_one_letter_code
_entity_poly.pdbx_strand_id
1 'polypeptide(L)'
;MRDLTTNKTAQNSTPSAHRGRGEADAEAAKIQQALIPRLENKALHYLGRYPSSAANLRQVLRRFVNRKVMRSHKFADYKAKQNDSAGWEELVGTAIDTLIGRYSELGYVNDEDYAKNRIRLLRGRGASGRHITAYLLSKGVSLPLIKQALASSNAEFSAHIVADDGENHENVTELAAARRYAARRRLGCYATATGRRKPDWERRHLASMLRAGFGYAVAKEALAKKPDSDSEG
;
A
#
# COMPACT_ATOMS: atom_id res chain seq x y z
N MET A 1 27.11 82.69 -13.37
CA MET A 1 27.41 81.66 -14.38
C MET A 1 27.75 80.34 -13.61
N ARG A 2 26.79 79.49 -13.54
CA ARG A 2 26.94 78.00 -13.38
C ARG A 2 25.59 77.41 -13.05
N ASP A 3 25.06 76.73 -14.06
CA ASP A 3 23.78 76.03 -14.02
C ASP A 3 23.87 74.79 -13.12
N LEU A 4 22.88 74.62 -12.26
CA LEU A 4 22.67 73.43 -11.46
C LEU A 4 21.47 72.69 -12.05
N THR A 5 21.75 71.68 -12.86
CA THR A 5 20.77 70.72 -13.37
C THR A 5 20.43 69.73 -12.27
N THR A 6 19.23 69.82 -11.76
CA THR A 6 18.64 68.87 -10.83
C THR A 6 18.21 67.58 -11.55
N ASN A 7 18.89 66.50 -11.26
CA ASN A 7 18.55 65.15 -11.75
C ASN A 7 17.38 64.58 -10.88
N LYS A 8 16.20 64.50 -11.46
CA LYS A 8 14.99 63.96 -10.82
C LYS A 8 14.91 62.47 -11.16
N THR A 9 15.53 61.60 -10.30
CA THR A 9 15.40 60.15 -10.41
C THR A 9 13.99 59.73 -10.02
N ALA A 10 13.21 59.34 -11.00
CA ALA A 10 11.89 58.77 -10.80
C ALA A 10 12.02 57.36 -10.21
N GLN A 11 11.58 57.21 -9.00
CA GLN A 11 11.34 55.90 -8.38
C GLN A 11 10.10 55.31 -9.01
N ASN A 12 10.29 54.37 -9.92
CA ASN A 12 9.23 53.55 -10.48
C ASN A 12 9.11 52.30 -9.63
N SER A 13 8.36 52.40 -8.54
CA SER A 13 7.98 51.29 -7.68
C SER A 13 6.89 50.46 -8.37
N THR A 14 7.19 49.25 -8.76
CA THR A 14 6.32 48.25 -9.37
C THR A 14 5.37 47.61 -8.33
N PRO A 15 4.06 47.96 -8.31
CA PRO A 15 3.06 47.34 -7.46
C PRO A 15 2.34 46.15 -8.11
N SER A 16 2.75 45.69 -9.29
CA SER A 16 1.96 44.74 -10.07
C SER A 16 2.15 43.26 -9.69
N ALA A 17 3.31 42.88 -9.15
CA ALA A 17 3.61 41.47 -8.87
C ALA A 17 2.92 40.91 -7.62
N HIS A 18 2.60 41.73 -6.64
CA HIS A 18 1.94 41.29 -5.40
C HIS A 18 0.43 41.08 -5.52
N ARG A 19 -0.27 41.79 -6.40
CA ARG A 19 -1.72 41.61 -6.61
C ARG A 19 -2.04 40.28 -7.29
N GLY A 20 -1.29 39.89 -8.31
CA GLY A 20 -1.54 38.63 -9.03
C GLY A 20 -1.35 37.37 -8.18
N ARG A 21 -0.43 37.40 -7.19
CA ARG A 21 -0.19 36.29 -6.33
C ARG A 21 -1.33 36.06 -5.34
N GLY A 22 -1.88 37.10 -4.74
CA GLY A 22 -3.01 37.03 -3.83
C GLY A 22 -4.31 36.52 -4.49
N GLU A 23 -4.55 36.90 -5.75
CA GLU A 23 -5.71 36.40 -6.50
C GLU A 23 -5.57 34.93 -6.88
N ALA A 24 -4.38 34.49 -7.28
CA ALA A 24 -4.10 33.10 -7.58
C ALA A 24 -4.24 32.20 -6.32
N ASP A 25 -3.74 32.66 -5.18
CA ASP A 25 -3.87 31.96 -3.90
C ASP A 25 -5.34 31.86 -3.45
N ALA A 26 -6.12 32.91 -3.64
CA ALA A 26 -7.56 32.93 -3.34
C ALA A 26 -8.35 31.99 -4.28
N GLU A 27 -7.99 31.89 -5.55
CA GLU A 27 -8.61 30.97 -6.50
C GLU A 27 -8.24 29.51 -6.14
N ALA A 28 -6.98 29.23 -5.79
CA ALA A 28 -6.52 27.93 -5.33
C ALA A 28 -7.30 27.48 -4.09
N ALA A 29 -7.47 28.36 -3.10
CA ALA A 29 -8.24 28.07 -1.89
C ALA A 29 -9.71 27.71 -2.19
N LYS A 30 -10.36 28.43 -3.11
CA LYS A 30 -11.75 28.14 -3.55
C LYS A 30 -11.86 26.78 -4.25
N ILE A 31 -10.86 26.43 -5.05
CA ILE A 31 -10.80 25.14 -5.73
C ILE A 31 -10.57 24.01 -4.72
N GLN A 32 -9.65 24.19 -3.77
CA GLN A 32 -9.38 23.24 -2.70
C GLN A 32 -10.62 23.02 -1.83
N GLN A 33 -11.31 24.08 -1.43
CA GLN A 33 -12.56 24.01 -0.67
C GLN A 33 -13.66 23.22 -1.40
N ALA A 34 -13.73 23.34 -2.73
CA ALA A 34 -14.68 22.57 -3.55
C ALA A 34 -14.26 21.12 -3.78
N LEU A 35 -12.96 20.82 -3.71
CA LEU A 35 -12.39 19.48 -3.90
C LEU A 35 -12.52 18.60 -2.66
N ILE A 36 -12.28 19.14 -1.47
CA ILE A 36 -12.25 18.39 -0.19
C ILE A 36 -13.51 17.56 0.02
N PRO A 37 -14.75 18.06 -0.07
CA PRO A 37 -15.95 17.25 0.17
C PRO A 37 -16.08 16.08 -0.80
N ARG A 38 -15.61 16.24 -2.04
CA ARG A 38 -15.62 15.17 -3.05
C ARG A 38 -14.61 14.07 -2.72
N LEU A 39 -13.44 14.45 -2.20
CA LEU A 39 -12.41 13.52 -1.73
C LEU A 39 -12.88 12.77 -0.49
N GLU A 40 -13.47 13.48 0.49
CA GLU A 40 -14.02 12.88 1.71
C GLU A 40 -15.09 11.83 1.40
N ASN A 41 -16.09 12.19 0.61
CA ASN A 41 -17.15 11.26 0.20
C ASN A 41 -16.56 10.03 -0.51
N LYS A 42 -15.56 10.23 -1.37
CA LYS A 42 -14.91 9.11 -2.06
C LYS A 42 -14.10 8.24 -1.10
N ALA A 43 -13.37 8.85 -0.18
CA ALA A 43 -12.56 8.15 0.82
C ALA A 43 -13.44 7.31 1.76
N LEU A 44 -14.48 7.90 2.35
CA LEU A 44 -15.42 7.21 3.25
C LEU A 44 -16.12 6.05 2.55
N HIS A 45 -16.64 6.28 1.34
CA HIS A 45 -17.27 5.21 0.55
C HIS A 45 -16.29 4.07 0.22
N TYR A 46 -15.00 4.38 0.03
CA TYR A 46 -13.99 3.37 -0.26
C TYR A 46 -13.59 2.60 1.02
N LEU A 47 -13.29 3.31 2.10
CA LEU A 47 -12.88 2.73 3.38
C LEU A 47 -14.00 1.90 4.03
N GLY A 48 -15.26 2.28 3.87
CA GLY A 48 -16.39 1.48 4.33
C GLY A 48 -16.53 0.11 3.66
N ARG A 49 -15.84 -0.11 2.53
CA ARG A 49 -15.88 -1.39 1.81
C ARG A 49 -14.56 -2.14 1.82
N TYR A 50 -13.44 -1.42 1.88
CA TYR A 50 -12.11 -1.98 1.68
C TYR A 50 -11.13 -1.43 2.71
N PRO A 51 -10.58 -2.29 3.59
CA PRO A 51 -9.42 -1.90 4.39
C PRO A 51 -8.27 -1.45 3.49
N SER A 52 -7.61 -0.38 3.82
CA SER A 52 -6.61 0.22 2.94
C SER A 52 -5.46 0.83 3.73
N SER A 53 -4.25 0.78 3.16
CA SER A 53 -3.14 1.60 3.62
C SER A 53 -3.30 3.05 3.16
N ALA A 54 -2.61 3.97 3.85
CA ALA A 54 -2.55 5.40 3.51
C ALA A 54 -2.11 5.61 2.05
N ALA A 55 -1.05 4.94 1.63
CA ALA A 55 -0.53 5.04 0.27
C ALA A 55 -1.51 4.49 -0.79
N ASN A 56 -2.20 3.39 -0.51
CA ASN A 56 -3.21 2.85 -1.43
C ASN A 56 -4.43 3.78 -1.52
N LEU A 57 -4.87 4.35 -0.40
CA LEU A 57 -5.95 5.35 -0.40
C LEU A 57 -5.56 6.59 -1.23
N ARG A 58 -4.32 7.10 -1.07
CA ARG A 58 -3.76 8.19 -1.89
C ARG A 58 -3.90 7.89 -3.38
N GLN A 59 -3.52 6.70 -3.82
CA GLN A 59 -3.66 6.29 -5.22
C GLN A 59 -5.12 6.23 -5.69
N VAL A 60 -6.02 5.73 -4.85
CA VAL A 60 -7.46 5.67 -5.15
C VAL A 60 -8.02 7.07 -5.35
N LEU A 61 -7.69 8.01 -4.46
CA LEU A 61 -8.14 9.39 -4.54
C LEU A 61 -7.55 10.12 -5.76
N ARG A 62 -6.27 9.96 -6.06
CA ARG A 62 -5.67 10.51 -7.28
C ARG A 62 -6.35 10.00 -8.55
N ARG A 63 -6.61 8.69 -8.63
CA ARG A 63 -7.35 8.12 -9.77
C ARG A 63 -8.79 8.65 -9.87
N PHE A 64 -9.43 8.89 -8.73
CA PHE A 64 -10.77 9.50 -8.70
C PHE A 64 -10.73 10.93 -9.23
N VAL A 65 -9.78 11.76 -8.80
CA VAL A 65 -9.60 13.12 -9.32
C VAL A 65 -9.44 13.08 -10.83
N ASN A 66 -8.49 12.30 -11.33
CA ASN A 66 -8.19 12.24 -12.76
C ASN A 66 -9.38 11.73 -13.61
N ARG A 67 -10.20 10.83 -13.08
CA ARG A 67 -11.29 10.22 -13.86
C ARG A 67 -12.63 10.92 -13.73
N LYS A 68 -12.92 11.52 -12.58
CA LYS A 68 -14.25 12.03 -12.25
C LYS A 68 -14.28 13.53 -11.98
N VAL A 69 -13.34 14.05 -11.19
CA VAL A 69 -13.30 15.45 -10.82
C VAL A 69 -12.98 16.31 -12.04
N MET A 70 -12.02 15.87 -12.87
CA MET A 70 -11.62 16.57 -14.09
C MET A 70 -12.70 16.63 -15.19
N ARG A 71 -13.81 15.92 -15.04
CA ARG A 71 -14.97 16.06 -15.94
C ARG A 71 -15.81 17.29 -15.65
N SER A 72 -15.61 17.95 -14.52
CA SER A 72 -16.27 19.20 -14.16
C SER A 72 -15.51 20.37 -14.74
N HIS A 73 -16.17 21.22 -15.53
CA HIS A 73 -15.58 22.42 -16.16
C HIS A 73 -14.79 23.28 -15.16
N LYS A 74 -15.33 23.50 -13.94
CA LYS A 74 -14.67 24.29 -12.91
C LYS A 74 -13.23 23.83 -12.62
N PHE A 75 -12.98 22.53 -12.51
CA PHE A 75 -11.64 21.99 -12.22
C PHE A 75 -10.77 21.88 -13.48
N ALA A 76 -11.38 21.59 -14.62
CA ALA A 76 -10.69 21.55 -15.91
C ALA A 76 -10.20 22.96 -16.30
N ASP A 77 -11.03 23.97 -16.13
CA ASP A 77 -10.69 25.38 -16.42
C ASP A 77 -9.59 25.89 -15.49
N TYR A 78 -9.66 25.57 -14.19
CA TYR A 78 -8.60 25.92 -13.27
C TYR A 78 -7.26 25.27 -13.66
N LYS A 79 -7.26 23.97 -13.97
CA LYS A 79 -6.06 23.26 -14.43
C LYS A 79 -5.51 23.88 -15.73
N ALA A 80 -6.37 24.25 -16.66
CA ALA A 80 -5.96 24.86 -17.93
C ALA A 80 -5.34 26.24 -17.75
N LYS A 81 -5.78 27.02 -16.77
CA LYS A 81 -5.22 28.34 -16.43
C LYS A 81 -3.84 28.25 -15.77
N GLN A 82 -3.54 27.14 -15.10
CA GLN A 82 -2.20 26.86 -14.60
C GLN A 82 -1.34 26.50 -15.81
N ASN A 83 -0.50 27.42 -16.28
CA ASN A 83 0.43 27.19 -17.40
C ASN A 83 1.38 26.00 -17.19
N ASP A 84 1.46 25.50 -15.96
CA ASP A 84 2.17 24.31 -15.56
C ASP A 84 1.22 23.38 -14.81
N SER A 85 1.15 22.13 -15.25
CA SER A 85 0.38 21.07 -14.55
C SER A 85 0.87 20.83 -13.11
N ALA A 86 2.06 21.32 -12.75
CA ALA A 86 2.67 21.19 -11.42
C ALA A 86 1.78 21.82 -10.33
N GLY A 87 1.28 23.03 -10.52
CA GLY A 87 0.42 23.72 -9.54
C GLY A 87 -0.88 22.96 -9.24
N TRP A 88 -1.48 22.34 -10.27
CA TRP A 88 -2.66 21.46 -10.06
C TRP A 88 -2.30 20.19 -9.28
N GLU A 89 -1.21 19.52 -9.65
CA GLU A 89 -0.78 18.29 -8.98
C GLU A 89 -0.39 18.55 -7.53
N GLU A 90 0.24 19.69 -7.23
CA GLU A 90 0.56 20.12 -5.88
C GLU A 90 -0.70 20.38 -5.06
N LEU A 91 -1.67 21.12 -5.58
CA LEU A 91 -2.95 21.40 -4.93
C LEU A 91 -3.70 20.10 -4.59
N VAL A 92 -3.81 19.20 -5.57
CA VAL A 92 -4.45 17.90 -5.39
C VAL A 92 -3.67 17.04 -4.38
N GLY A 93 -2.33 17.03 -4.49
CA GLY A 93 -1.45 16.32 -3.57
C GLY A 93 -1.66 16.76 -2.13
N THR A 94 -1.57 18.06 -1.87
CA THR A 94 -1.76 18.67 -0.56
C THR A 94 -3.15 18.38 0.02
N ALA A 95 -4.21 18.52 -0.79
CA ALA A 95 -5.58 18.21 -0.34
C ALA A 95 -5.75 16.75 0.05
N ILE A 96 -5.18 15.82 -0.72
CA ILE A 96 -5.22 14.38 -0.41
C ILE A 96 -4.40 14.07 0.84
N ASP A 97 -3.20 14.63 0.97
CA ASP A 97 -2.30 14.35 2.09
C ASP A 97 -2.86 14.90 3.41
N THR A 98 -3.45 16.10 3.39
CA THR A 98 -4.17 16.65 4.54
C THR A 98 -5.34 15.76 4.96
N LEU A 99 -6.12 15.27 4.00
CA LEU A 99 -7.23 14.36 4.29
C LEU A 99 -6.76 13.03 4.88
N ILE A 100 -5.70 12.45 4.34
CA ILE A 100 -5.13 11.19 4.83
C ILE A 100 -4.55 11.37 6.24
N GLY A 101 -3.84 12.47 6.50
CA GLY A 101 -3.33 12.80 7.83
C GLY A 101 -4.46 12.82 8.86
N ARG A 102 -5.52 13.58 8.59
CA ARG A 102 -6.71 13.63 9.44
C ARG A 102 -7.37 12.25 9.65
N TYR A 103 -7.43 11.43 8.59
CA TYR A 103 -8.00 10.07 8.71
C TYR A 103 -7.10 9.11 9.47
N SER A 104 -5.79 9.33 9.44
CA SER A 104 -4.85 8.58 10.29
C SER A 104 -4.98 8.98 11.76
N GLU A 105 -5.10 10.26 12.07
CA GLU A 105 -5.34 10.77 13.43
C GLU A 105 -6.67 10.26 14.01
N LEU A 106 -7.71 10.18 13.20
CA LEU A 106 -9.02 9.64 13.57
C LEU A 106 -9.08 8.10 13.59
N GLY A 107 -8.00 7.41 13.24
CA GLY A 107 -7.93 5.95 13.20
C GLY A 107 -8.68 5.28 12.04
N TYR A 108 -9.21 6.03 11.07
CA TYR A 108 -9.84 5.45 9.88
C TYR A 108 -8.82 4.78 8.92
N VAL A 109 -7.57 5.23 8.98
CA VAL A 109 -6.45 4.66 8.24
C VAL A 109 -5.33 4.36 9.21
N ASN A 110 -4.97 3.08 9.34
CA ASN A 110 -3.87 2.63 10.18
C ASN A 110 -3.09 1.56 9.41
N ASP A 111 -1.87 1.89 8.99
CA ASP A 111 -1.02 1.01 8.20
C ASP A 111 -0.54 -0.20 9.00
N GLU A 112 -0.42 -0.08 10.33
CA GLU A 112 -0.03 -1.19 11.21
C GLU A 112 -1.14 -2.24 11.29
N ASP A 113 -2.37 -1.82 11.60
CA ASP A 113 -3.54 -2.71 11.66
C ASP A 113 -3.85 -3.31 10.29
N TYR A 114 -3.69 -2.51 9.23
CA TYR A 114 -3.81 -2.99 7.86
C TYR A 114 -2.80 -4.10 7.57
N ALA A 115 -1.53 -3.91 7.93
CA ALA A 115 -0.47 -4.90 7.74
C ALA A 115 -0.74 -6.18 8.53
N LYS A 116 -1.04 -6.08 9.84
CA LYS A 116 -1.36 -7.23 10.72
C LYS A 116 -2.52 -8.06 10.17
N ASN A 117 -3.63 -7.41 9.84
CA ASN A 117 -4.81 -8.08 9.31
C ASN A 117 -4.53 -8.75 7.96
N ARG A 118 -3.74 -8.09 7.11
CA ARG A 118 -3.40 -8.63 5.79
C ARG A 118 -2.45 -9.80 5.87
N ILE A 119 -1.47 -9.76 6.78
CA ILE A 119 -0.57 -10.87 7.07
C ILE A 119 -1.37 -12.10 7.53
N ARG A 120 -2.25 -11.94 8.52
CA ARG A 120 -3.12 -13.02 9.03
C ARG A 120 -3.94 -13.68 7.90
N LEU A 121 -4.58 -12.87 7.07
CA LEU A 121 -5.37 -13.33 5.92
C LEU A 121 -4.52 -14.10 4.88
N LEU A 122 -3.35 -13.57 4.54
CA LEU A 122 -2.48 -14.16 3.53
C LEU A 122 -1.80 -15.43 4.06
N ARG A 123 -1.38 -15.47 5.33
CA ARG A 123 -0.88 -16.67 6.00
C ARG A 123 -1.95 -17.77 6.05
N GLY A 124 -3.18 -17.44 6.39
CA GLY A 124 -4.31 -18.37 6.34
C GLY A 124 -4.53 -18.99 4.95
N ARG A 125 -4.16 -18.27 3.89
CA ARG A 125 -4.20 -18.75 2.50
C ARG A 125 -2.94 -19.46 2.06
N GLY A 126 -1.95 -19.62 2.93
CA GLY A 126 -0.67 -20.26 2.62
C GLY A 126 0.25 -19.38 1.79
N ALA A 127 0.30 -18.09 2.03
CA ALA A 127 1.27 -17.20 1.39
C ALA A 127 2.61 -17.21 2.13
N SER A 128 3.72 -17.22 1.40
CA SER A 128 5.06 -17.11 1.97
C SER A 128 5.32 -15.70 2.52
N GLY A 129 6.26 -15.56 3.46
CA GLY A 129 6.68 -14.27 3.99
C GLY A 129 7.17 -13.32 2.89
N ARG A 130 7.92 -13.85 1.91
CA ARG A 130 8.37 -13.09 0.75
C ARG A 130 7.21 -12.56 -0.09
N HIS A 131 6.20 -13.39 -0.35
CA HIS A 131 5.00 -12.97 -1.08
C HIS A 131 4.22 -11.89 -0.32
N ILE A 132 4.05 -12.04 0.99
CA ILE A 132 3.37 -11.07 1.85
C ILE A 132 4.11 -9.73 1.85
N THR A 133 5.44 -9.76 2.00
CA THR A 133 6.27 -8.56 1.95
C THR A 133 6.11 -7.81 0.62
N ALA A 134 6.23 -8.52 -0.49
CA ALA A 134 6.07 -7.92 -1.82
C ALA A 134 4.66 -7.33 -2.01
N TYR A 135 3.62 -8.02 -1.55
CA TYR A 135 2.25 -7.52 -1.58
C TYR A 135 2.08 -6.23 -0.78
N LEU A 136 2.55 -6.19 0.48
CA LEU A 136 2.40 -5.01 1.35
C LEU A 136 3.23 -3.82 0.84
N LEU A 137 4.44 -4.07 0.32
CA LEU A 137 5.22 -3.03 -0.37
C LEU A 137 4.46 -2.45 -1.56
N SER A 138 3.79 -3.28 -2.36
CA SER A 138 2.95 -2.80 -3.48
C SER A 138 1.76 -1.97 -3.03
N LYS A 139 1.37 -2.07 -1.76
CA LYS A 139 0.35 -1.24 -1.10
C LYS A 139 0.94 -0.02 -0.40
N GLY A 140 2.26 0.18 -0.50
CA GLY A 140 2.97 1.32 0.05
C GLY A 140 3.17 1.28 1.55
N VAL A 141 3.02 0.10 2.19
CA VAL A 141 3.40 -0.10 3.58
C VAL A 141 4.92 -0.14 3.66
N SER A 142 5.51 0.53 4.65
CA SER A 142 6.97 0.60 4.80
C SER A 142 7.58 -0.75 5.19
N LEU A 143 8.79 -1.02 4.69
CA LEU A 143 9.49 -2.28 4.99
C LEU A 143 9.73 -2.52 6.48
N PRO A 144 10.13 -1.52 7.30
CA PRO A 144 10.27 -1.70 8.75
C PRO A 144 8.95 -2.16 9.41
N LEU A 145 7.85 -1.52 9.06
CA LEU A 145 6.53 -1.87 9.57
C LEU A 145 6.09 -3.28 9.17
N ILE A 146 6.39 -3.69 7.93
CA ILE A 146 6.10 -5.05 7.45
C ILE A 146 6.91 -6.08 8.25
N LYS A 147 8.20 -5.84 8.48
CA LYS A 147 9.06 -6.73 9.25
C LYS A 147 8.56 -6.87 10.69
N GLN A 148 8.23 -5.75 11.33
CA GLN A 148 7.68 -5.73 12.69
C GLN A 148 6.35 -6.52 12.75
N ALA A 149 5.42 -6.27 11.85
CA ALA A 149 4.13 -6.95 11.81
C ALA A 149 4.25 -8.46 11.51
N LEU A 150 5.20 -8.87 10.67
CA LEU A 150 5.50 -10.28 10.43
C LEU A 150 6.08 -10.96 11.67
N ALA A 151 7.02 -10.32 12.37
CA ALA A 151 7.61 -10.84 13.59
C ALA A 151 6.55 -11.02 14.68
N SER A 152 5.69 -10.03 14.90
CA SER A 152 4.58 -10.11 15.86
C SER A 152 3.60 -11.23 15.49
N SER A 153 3.23 -11.37 14.22
CA SER A 153 2.33 -12.43 13.75
C SER A 153 2.93 -13.83 13.92
N ASN A 154 4.24 -13.96 13.74
CA ASN A 154 4.94 -15.24 13.95
C ASN A 154 4.97 -15.60 15.44
N ALA A 155 5.22 -14.63 16.33
CA ALA A 155 5.21 -14.83 17.78
C ALA A 155 3.81 -15.24 18.30
N GLU A 156 2.76 -14.55 17.84
CA GLU A 156 1.37 -14.90 18.19
C GLU A 156 1.00 -16.31 17.73
N PHE A 157 1.42 -16.70 16.53
CA PHE A 157 1.16 -18.05 16.01
C PHE A 157 1.89 -19.13 16.78
N SER A 158 3.14 -18.87 17.16
CA SER A 158 3.97 -19.82 17.94
C SER A 158 3.47 -19.99 19.37
N ALA A 159 2.93 -18.94 19.98
CA ALA A 159 2.33 -19.03 21.32
C ALA A 159 1.09 -19.96 21.36
N HIS A 160 0.42 -20.18 20.24
CA HIS A 160 -0.72 -21.08 20.12
C HIS A 160 -0.30 -22.53 19.80
N ILE A 161 0.93 -22.73 19.33
CA ILE A 161 1.52 -24.05 19.11
C ILE A 161 2.59 -24.19 20.19
N VAL A 162 2.29 -24.88 21.27
CA VAL A 162 3.27 -25.21 22.32
C VAL A 162 4.34 -26.09 21.67
N ALA A 163 5.36 -25.45 21.10
CA ALA A 163 6.53 -26.14 20.59
C ALA A 163 7.58 -26.15 21.70
N ASP A 164 7.77 -27.31 22.31
CA ASP A 164 8.70 -27.56 23.38
C ASP A 164 10.18 -27.56 22.92
N ASP A 165 10.45 -27.42 21.66
CA ASP A 165 11.80 -27.51 21.11
C ASP A 165 12.19 -26.20 20.42
N GLY A 166 13.01 -25.41 21.04
CA GLY A 166 13.80 -24.26 20.55
C GLY A 166 13.89 -23.93 19.05
N GLU A 167 12.94 -24.39 18.24
CA GLU A 167 12.86 -24.13 16.82
C GLU A 167 12.54 -22.66 16.55
N ASN A 168 13.19 -22.12 15.55
CA ASN A 168 12.98 -20.75 15.10
C ASN A 168 11.50 -20.54 14.69
N HIS A 169 10.76 -19.76 15.45
CA HIS A 169 9.33 -19.46 15.27
C HIS A 169 8.99 -19.01 13.82
N GLU A 170 9.92 -18.41 13.12
CA GLU A 170 9.75 -18.01 11.73
C GLU A 170 9.63 -19.24 10.81
N ASN A 171 10.45 -20.24 11.02
CA ASN A 171 10.43 -21.48 10.23
C ASN A 171 9.14 -22.29 10.45
N VAL A 172 8.66 -22.40 11.68
CA VAL A 172 7.41 -23.10 12.00
C VAL A 172 6.22 -22.45 11.28
N THR A 173 6.13 -21.12 11.32
CA THR A 173 5.05 -20.37 10.66
C THR A 173 5.14 -20.46 9.14
N GLU A 174 6.35 -20.39 8.59
CA GLU A 174 6.60 -20.50 7.16
C GLU A 174 6.28 -21.90 6.64
N LEU A 175 6.64 -22.94 7.39
CA LEU A 175 6.34 -24.33 7.07
C LEU A 175 4.83 -24.61 7.08
N ALA A 176 4.10 -24.11 8.08
CA ALA A 176 2.65 -24.21 8.13
C ALA A 176 1.98 -23.54 6.91
N ALA A 177 2.46 -22.37 6.51
CA ALA A 177 1.97 -21.69 5.30
C ALA A 177 2.32 -22.50 4.03
N ALA A 178 3.52 -23.05 3.95
CA ALA A 178 3.98 -23.89 2.85
C ALA A 178 3.12 -25.15 2.69
N ARG A 179 2.81 -25.83 3.79
CA ARG A 179 1.92 -27.01 3.83
C ARG A 179 0.51 -26.64 3.34
N ARG A 180 -0.07 -25.51 3.78
CA ARG A 180 -1.37 -25.00 3.29
C ARG A 180 -1.34 -24.70 1.80
N TYR A 181 -0.26 -24.08 1.32
CA TYR A 181 -0.08 -23.82 -0.11
C TYR A 181 -0.01 -25.12 -0.91
N ALA A 182 0.81 -26.09 -0.46
CA ALA A 182 0.97 -27.39 -1.09
C ALA A 182 -0.35 -28.18 -1.13
N ALA A 183 -1.09 -28.22 -0.03
CA ALA A 183 -2.40 -28.86 0.05
C ALA A 183 -3.41 -28.26 -0.94
N ARG A 184 -3.55 -26.94 -0.93
CA ARG A 184 -4.48 -26.22 -1.84
C ARG A 184 -4.14 -26.45 -3.32
N ARG A 185 -2.85 -26.53 -3.65
CA ARG A 185 -2.36 -26.74 -5.02
C ARG A 185 -2.19 -28.22 -5.36
N ARG A 186 -2.41 -29.12 -4.41
CA ARG A 186 -2.23 -30.57 -4.56
C ARG A 186 -0.80 -30.91 -5.01
N LEU A 187 0.19 -30.38 -4.27
CA LEU A 187 1.61 -30.58 -4.54
C LEU A 187 2.23 -31.62 -3.57
N GLY A 188 3.30 -32.28 -3.96
CA GLY A 188 4.06 -33.21 -3.12
C GLY A 188 3.20 -34.34 -2.57
N CYS A 189 3.23 -34.54 -1.25
CA CYS A 189 2.44 -35.55 -0.54
C CYS A 189 0.91 -35.34 -0.69
N TYR A 190 0.46 -34.15 -1.06
CA TYR A 190 -0.95 -33.84 -1.33
C TYR A 190 -1.35 -34.09 -2.79
N ALA A 191 -0.42 -34.47 -3.67
CA ALA A 191 -0.72 -34.69 -5.08
C ALA A 191 -1.55 -35.95 -5.30
N THR A 192 -2.48 -35.89 -6.25
CA THR A 192 -3.25 -37.05 -6.70
C THR A 192 -2.37 -38.05 -7.44
N ALA A 193 -2.80 -39.31 -7.51
CA ALA A 193 -2.13 -40.35 -8.28
C ALA A 193 -1.90 -39.94 -9.74
N THR A 194 -2.88 -39.29 -10.36
CA THR A 194 -2.77 -38.74 -11.72
C THR A 194 -1.72 -37.62 -11.83
N GLY A 195 -1.61 -36.76 -10.82
CA GLY A 195 -0.59 -35.71 -10.78
C GLY A 195 0.83 -36.23 -10.70
N ARG A 196 1.04 -37.37 -10.05
CA ARG A 196 2.36 -38.04 -9.89
C ARG A 196 2.78 -38.87 -11.11
N ARG A 197 1.87 -39.16 -12.05
CA ARG A 197 2.21 -39.91 -13.28
C ARG A 197 3.05 -39.13 -14.29
N LYS A 198 3.06 -37.78 -14.17
CA LYS A 198 3.85 -36.95 -15.10
C LYS A 198 5.34 -37.07 -14.75
N PRO A 199 6.23 -37.23 -15.76
CA PRO A 199 7.67 -37.21 -15.51
C PRO A 199 8.05 -35.89 -14.83
N ASP A 200 9.06 -35.90 -13.98
CA ASP A 200 9.58 -34.73 -13.24
C ASP A 200 8.54 -34.00 -12.37
N TRP A 201 7.49 -34.67 -11.91
CA TRP A 201 6.45 -34.05 -11.08
C TRP A 201 7.03 -33.44 -9.80
N GLU A 202 8.01 -34.05 -9.16
CA GLU A 202 8.67 -33.56 -7.94
C GLU A 202 9.37 -32.22 -8.21
N ARG A 203 10.16 -32.18 -9.28
CA ARG A 203 10.86 -30.97 -9.71
C ARG A 203 9.88 -29.83 -10.01
N ARG A 204 8.76 -30.12 -10.67
CA ARG A 204 7.72 -29.12 -11.00
C ARG A 204 7.02 -28.62 -9.74
N HIS A 205 6.73 -29.51 -8.78
CA HIS A 205 6.10 -29.14 -7.51
C HIS A 205 7.04 -28.26 -6.68
N LEU A 206 8.31 -28.64 -6.57
CA LEU A 206 9.33 -27.83 -5.90
C LEU A 206 9.48 -26.45 -6.57
N ALA A 207 9.57 -26.40 -7.90
CA ALA A 207 9.64 -25.14 -8.64
C ALA A 207 8.40 -24.27 -8.43
N SER A 208 7.22 -24.87 -8.24
CA SER A 208 5.99 -24.13 -7.89
C SER A 208 6.09 -23.46 -6.52
N MET A 209 6.63 -24.16 -5.53
CA MET A 209 6.86 -23.63 -4.17
C MET A 209 7.87 -22.48 -4.17
N LEU A 210 8.99 -22.67 -4.88
CA LEU A 210 10.04 -21.66 -5.00
C LEU A 210 9.51 -20.37 -5.68
N ARG A 211 8.72 -20.50 -6.76
CA ARG A 211 8.06 -19.34 -7.40
C ARG A 211 7.04 -18.66 -6.48
N ALA A 212 6.42 -19.40 -5.57
CA ALA A 212 5.55 -18.81 -4.53
C ALA A 212 6.32 -18.11 -3.40
N GLY A 213 7.67 -18.16 -3.45
CA GLY A 213 8.57 -17.44 -2.54
C GLY A 213 8.97 -18.22 -1.29
N PHE A 214 8.68 -19.52 -1.21
CA PHE A 214 9.17 -20.37 -0.12
C PHE A 214 10.66 -20.71 -0.29
N GLY A 215 11.40 -20.78 0.82
CA GLY A 215 12.78 -21.26 0.81
C GLY A 215 12.86 -22.74 0.43
N TYR A 216 13.99 -23.17 -0.13
CA TYR A 216 14.19 -24.55 -0.61
C TYR A 216 13.94 -25.61 0.46
N ALA A 217 14.52 -25.42 1.66
CA ALA A 217 14.38 -26.35 2.78
C ALA A 217 12.91 -26.50 3.20
N VAL A 218 12.23 -25.38 3.45
CA VAL A 218 10.80 -25.34 3.80
C VAL A 218 9.92 -25.97 2.71
N ALA A 219 10.22 -25.66 1.45
CA ALA A 219 9.49 -26.23 0.31
C ALA A 219 9.65 -27.74 0.22
N LYS A 220 10.88 -28.25 0.38
CA LYS A 220 11.18 -29.68 0.36
C LYS A 220 10.47 -30.42 1.49
N GLU A 221 10.54 -29.88 2.69
CA GLU A 221 9.88 -30.44 3.87
C GLU A 221 8.35 -30.45 3.73
N ALA A 222 7.75 -29.33 3.30
CA ALA A 222 6.31 -29.24 3.08
C ALA A 222 5.78 -30.20 2.00
N LEU A 223 6.62 -30.59 1.04
CA LEU A 223 6.25 -31.52 -0.02
C LEU A 223 6.45 -32.98 0.38
N ALA A 224 7.35 -33.29 1.34
CA ALA A 224 7.73 -34.64 1.72
C ALA A 224 6.70 -35.29 2.66
N LYS A 225 6.21 -34.57 3.66
CA LYS A 225 5.37 -35.14 4.74
C LYS A 225 4.12 -34.30 4.97
N LYS A 226 2.96 -34.95 5.10
CA LYS A 226 1.77 -34.33 5.68
C LYS A 226 2.04 -34.11 7.19
N PRO A 227 1.46 -33.07 7.80
CA PRO A 227 1.42 -33.03 9.26
C PRO A 227 0.76 -34.34 9.72
N ASP A 228 1.33 -34.95 10.73
CA ASP A 228 0.67 -36.08 11.37
C ASP A 228 -0.70 -35.54 11.83
N SER A 229 -1.77 -36.10 11.31
CA SER A 229 -3.07 -35.92 11.91
C SER A 229 -2.92 -36.59 13.29
N ASP A 230 -2.91 -35.78 14.33
CA ASP A 230 -3.00 -36.30 15.68
C ASP A 230 -4.11 -37.34 15.68
N SER A 231 -3.73 -38.51 16.05
CA SER A 231 -4.61 -39.65 16.24
C SER A 231 -5.79 -39.19 17.10
N GLU A 232 -6.92 -38.92 16.44
CA GLU A 232 -8.19 -38.98 17.15
C GLU A 232 -8.36 -40.40 17.66
N GLY A 233 -8.01 -40.58 18.95
CA GLY A 233 -8.37 -41.70 19.78
C GLY A 233 -9.59 -41.34 20.61
#